data_24dc40a93a454d60edeae3ea86c602b0
#
_entry.id   24dc40a93a454d60edeae3ea86c602b0
#
_cell.length_a   1.000
_cell.length_b   1.000
_cell.length_c   1.000
_cell.angle_alpha   90.00
_cell.angle_beta   90.00
_cell.angle_gamma   90.00
#
_symmetry.space_group_name_H-M   'P 1'
#
loop_
_entity.id
_entity.type
_entity.pdbx_description
1 polymer ?
#
loop_
_entity_poly.entity_id
_entity_poly.type
_entity_poly.pdbx_seq_one_letter_code
_entity_poly.pdbx_strand_id
1 'polypeptide(L)'
;MYDIDKFKNVGTKILSPTYQMHSSVVLPVIEITGEDHILFELRNSKLKHQPGEVSFPGGRVEKDEESRAAAIREFCEEIEAEESQLEIISRIFEYATPTRGLIHCYLARIDKNIDLSISNDEVERLFTVPISFFKDQKPLVFKNASVIVPDEKLELSGLLERLNIPLKGEESYSWPTLYYDIPFYE
;
A
#
# COMPACT_ATOMS: atom_id res chain seq x y z
N MET A 1 -3.57 -13.86 -42.71
CA MET A 1 -2.66 -12.88 -42.09
C MET A 1 -3.47 -12.10 -41.06
N TYR A 2 -3.10 -12.12 -39.81
CA TYR A 2 -3.80 -11.37 -38.75
C TYR A 2 -3.47 -9.89 -38.89
N ASP A 3 -4.52 -9.06 -38.82
CA ASP A 3 -4.40 -7.60 -38.85
C ASP A 3 -3.94 -7.09 -37.46
N ILE A 4 -2.61 -6.98 -37.30
CA ILE A 4 -2.00 -6.52 -36.05
C ILE A 4 -2.09 -5.00 -35.86
N ASP A 5 -2.47 -4.25 -36.93
CA ASP A 5 -2.63 -2.79 -36.85
C ASP A 5 -3.76 -2.36 -35.91
N LYS A 6 -4.70 -3.27 -35.60
CA LYS A 6 -5.74 -3.06 -34.57
C LYS A 6 -5.20 -2.82 -33.17
N PHE A 7 -3.95 -3.19 -32.91
CA PHE A 7 -3.29 -2.99 -31.62
C PHE A 7 -2.53 -1.66 -31.51
N LYS A 8 -2.50 -0.88 -32.61
CA LYS A 8 -1.99 0.49 -32.53
C LYS A 8 -2.93 1.29 -31.61
N ASN A 9 -2.41 1.84 -30.55
CA ASN A 9 -3.13 2.63 -29.54
C ASN A 9 -3.98 1.81 -28.53
N VAL A 10 -3.74 0.51 -28.37
CA VAL A 10 -4.28 -0.23 -27.24
C VAL A 10 -3.48 0.16 -26.00
N GLY A 11 -4.14 0.76 -25.02
CA GLY A 11 -3.50 1.08 -23.74
C GLY A 11 -3.00 -0.17 -23.03
N THR A 12 -1.91 -0.03 -22.28
CA THR A 12 -1.39 -1.11 -21.47
C THR A 12 -2.41 -1.50 -20.41
N LYS A 13 -2.74 -2.80 -20.33
CA LYS A 13 -3.58 -3.36 -19.27
C LYS A 13 -2.78 -4.31 -18.42
N ILE A 14 -2.93 -4.20 -17.11
CA ILE A 14 -2.39 -5.18 -16.19
C ILE A 14 -3.34 -6.37 -16.17
N LEU A 15 -2.88 -7.52 -16.65
CA LEU A 15 -3.67 -8.75 -16.70
C LEU A 15 -3.33 -9.60 -15.47
N SER A 16 -4.08 -9.42 -14.39
CA SER A 16 -3.99 -10.28 -13.22
C SER A 16 -5.31 -10.29 -12.47
N PRO A 17 -5.81 -11.44 -12.01
CA PRO A 17 -7.02 -11.49 -11.19
C PRO A 17 -6.89 -10.69 -9.88
N THR A 18 -5.68 -10.60 -9.34
CA THR A 18 -5.39 -9.88 -8.09
C THR A 18 -5.30 -8.37 -8.27
N TYR A 19 -5.08 -7.87 -9.51
CA TYR A 19 -5.00 -6.44 -9.80
C TYR A 19 -6.36 -5.77 -10.01
N GLN A 20 -7.45 -6.46 -9.73
CA GLN A 20 -8.79 -5.84 -9.72
C GLN A 20 -9.03 -4.98 -8.48
N MET A 21 -8.23 -5.18 -7.42
CA MET A 21 -8.28 -4.34 -6.24
C MET A 21 -7.19 -3.27 -6.34
N HIS A 22 -7.61 -2.03 -6.30
CA HIS A 22 -6.73 -0.89 -6.24
C HIS A 22 -6.91 -0.21 -4.89
N SER A 23 -5.80 0.19 -4.29
CA SER A 23 -5.79 1.03 -3.09
C SER A 23 -4.92 2.24 -3.35
N SER A 24 -5.24 3.33 -2.68
CA SER A 24 -4.46 4.56 -2.75
C SER A 24 -4.09 5.01 -1.35
N VAL A 25 -2.85 5.37 -1.16
CA VAL A 25 -2.33 5.87 0.12
C VAL A 25 -1.63 7.20 -0.08
N VAL A 26 -1.65 8.01 0.94
CA VAL A 26 -0.90 9.26 1.01
C VAL A 26 0.34 9.04 1.88
N LEU A 27 1.52 9.42 1.39
CA LEU A 27 2.71 9.63 2.21
C LEU A 27 2.72 11.11 2.62
N PRO A 28 2.20 11.45 3.82
CA PRO A 28 2.00 12.83 4.20
C PRO A 28 3.24 13.37 4.90
N VAL A 29 3.71 14.53 4.45
CA VAL A 29 4.83 15.26 5.05
C VAL A 29 4.31 16.50 5.75
N ILE A 30 4.65 16.64 7.02
CA ILE A 30 4.33 17.79 7.87
C ILE A 30 5.61 18.45 8.39
N GLU A 31 5.63 19.76 8.42
CA GLU A 31 6.72 20.51 9.07
C GLU A 31 6.43 20.67 10.56
N ILE A 32 7.33 20.17 11.41
CA ILE A 32 7.26 20.34 12.86
C ILE A 32 8.56 20.98 13.33
N THR A 33 8.48 22.15 13.92
CA THR A 33 9.64 22.92 14.46
C THR A 33 10.81 23.11 13.48
N GLY A 34 10.49 23.22 12.17
CA GLY A 34 11.49 23.44 11.12
C GLY A 34 12.10 22.16 10.55
N GLU A 35 11.58 20.99 10.90
CA GLU A 35 11.98 19.69 10.34
C GLU A 35 10.79 19.02 9.67
N ASP A 36 11.04 18.37 8.52
CA ASP A 36 10.02 17.57 7.82
C ASP A 36 9.86 16.20 8.49
N HIS A 37 8.64 15.88 8.86
CA HIS A 37 8.23 14.59 9.43
C HIS A 37 7.29 13.86 8.47
N ILE A 38 7.29 12.54 8.52
CA ILE A 38 6.27 11.70 7.89
C ILE A 38 5.20 11.39 8.93
N LEU A 39 3.94 11.59 8.57
CA LEU A 39 2.79 11.19 9.38
C LEU A 39 2.44 9.72 9.12
N PHE A 40 2.15 9.01 10.19
CA PHE A 40 1.65 7.64 10.19
C PHE A 40 0.40 7.56 11.05
N GLU A 41 -0.40 6.56 10.76
CA GLU A 41 -1.50 6.13 11.61
C GLU A 41 -1.19 4.78 12.25
N LEU A 42 -1.66 4.58 13.47
CA LEU A 42 -1.83 3.28 14.08
C LEU A 42 -3.30 2.88 13.90
N ARG A 43 -3.54 1.82 13.15
CA ARG A 43 -4.88 1.32 12.88
C ARG A 43 -5.55 0.79 14.14
N ASN A 44 -6.85 1.03 14.28
CA ASN A 44 -7.58 0.62 15.47
C ASN A 44 -7.52 -0.91 15.64
N SER A 45 -7.20 -1.34 16.86
CA SER A 45 -7.07 -2.76 17.23
C SER A 45 -8.36 -3.58 17.09
N LYS A 46 -9.52 -2.92 16.94
CA LYS A 46 -10.84 -3.55 16.74
C LYS A 46 -11.17 -3.83 15.27
N LEU A 47 -10.36 -3.36 14.33
CA LEU A 47 -10.60 -3.57 12.91
C LEU A 47 -10.49 -5.05 12.54
N LYS A 48 -11.30 -5.47 11.54
CA LYS A 48 -11.25 -6.83 11.00
C LYS A 48 -10.02 -7.09 10.12
N HIS A 49 -9.50 -6.04 9.51
CA HIS A 49 -8.35 -6.11 8.60
C HIS A 49 -7.23 -5.25 9.15
N GLN A 50 -6.05 -5.86 9.30
CA GLN A 50 -4.81 -5.21 9.75
C GLN A 50 -4.96 -4.44 11.09
N PRO A 51 -5.57 -5.03 12.15
CA PRO A 51 -5.68 -4.37 13.44
C PRO A 51 -4.32 -4.07 14.05
N GLY A 52 -4.11 -2.85 14.54
CA GLY A 52 -2.87 -2.45 15.21
C GLY A 52 -1.65 -2.35 14.29
N GLU A 53 -1.83 -2.37 12.96
CA GLU A 53 -0.74 -2.11 12.02
C GLU A 53 -0.48 -0.60 11.89
N VAL A 54 0.77 -0.25 11.66
CA VAL A 54 1.18 1.11 11.28
C VAL A 54 1.05 1.23 9.77
N SER A 55 0.38 2.27 9.30
CA SER A 55 0.17 2.52 7.89
C SER A 55 0.25 4.00 7.52
N PHE A 56 0.30 4.24 6.23
CA PHE A 56 -0.04 5.54 5.68
C PHE A 56 -1.55 5.64 5.55
N PRO A 57 -2.13 6.82 5.78
CA PRO A 57 -3.55 7.04 5.52
C PRO A 57 -3.92 6.69 4.09
N GLY A 58 -5.03 5.99 3.93
CA GLY A 58 -5.50 5.59 2.61
C GLY A 58 -6.30 4.29 2.63
N GLY A 59 -6.97 4.03 1.51
CA GLY A 59 -7.88 2.91 1.42
C GLY A 59 -8.15 2.47 -0.01
N ARG A 60 -9.32 1.90 -0.21
CA ARG A 60 -9.72 1.30 -1.47
C ARG A 60 -10.11 2.37 -2.49
N VAL A 61 -9.63 2.20 -3.73
CA VAL A 61 -10.15 2.96 -4.87
C VAL A 61 -11.53 2.38 -5.24
N GLU A 62 -12.55 3.20 -5.22
CA GLU A 62 -13.90 2.79 -5.57
C GLU A 62 -14.08 2.60 -7.08
N LYS A 63 -15.21 1.99 -7.46
CA LYS A 63 -15.52 1.81 -8.88
C LYS A 63 -15.66 3.16 -9.56
N ASP A 64 -15.00 3.32 -10.69
CA ASP A 64 -15.00 4.54 -11.51
C ASP A 64 -14.35 5.77 -10.83
N GLU A 65 -13.61 5.55 -9.72
CA GLU A 65 -12.86 6.58 -9.01
C GLU A 65 -11.40 6.65 -9.52
N GLU A 66 -10.89 7.86 -9.64
CA GLU A 66 -9.46 8.09 -9.91
C GLU A 66 -8.63 7.83 -8.64
N SER A 67 -7.48 7.14 -8.78
CA SER A 67 -6.64 6.79 -7.62
C SER A 67 -6.18 8.00 -6.81
N ARG A 68 -5.99 9.16 -7.45
CA ARG A 68 -5.66 10.41 -6.75
C ARG A 68 -6.83 10.91 -5.90
N ALA A 69 -8.06 10.82 -6.43
CA ALA A 69 -9.26 11.23 -5.69
C ALA A 69 -9.50 10.32 -4.49
N ALA A 70 -9.34 9.00 -4.67
CA ALA A 70 -9.40 8.03 -3.58
C ALA A 70 -8.40 8.35 -2.46
N ALA A 71 -7.14 8.66 -2.82
CA ALA A 71 -6.11 9.01 -1.83
C ALA A 71 -6.52 10.23 -1.00
N ILE A 72 -7.07 11.26 -1.63
CA ILE A 72 -7.53 12.49 -0.95
C ILE A 72 -8.73 12.18 -0.05
N ARG A 73 -9.74 11.48 -0.57
CA ARG A 73 -10.95 11.12 0.17
C ARG A 73 -10.62 10.32 1.43
N GLU A 74 -9.88 9.22 1.27
CA GLU A 74 -9.49 8.34 2.39
C GLU A 74 -8.66 9.10 3.43
N PHE A 75 -7.68 9.91 2.99
CA PHE A 75 -6.92 10.75 3.90
C PHE A 75 -7.82 11.68 4.71
N CYS A 76 -8.75 12.37 4.05
CA CYS A 76 -9.66 13.29 4.73
C CYS A 76 -10.61 12.57 5.71
N GLU A 77 -11.07 11.37 5.35
CA GLU A 77 -11.95 10.55 6.19
C GLU A 77 -11.22 10.01 7.42
N GLU A 78 -10.04 9.41 7.25
CA GLU A 78 -9.27 8.79 8.35
C GLU A 78 -8.67 9.84 9.30
N ILE A 79 -8.17 10.96 8.75
CA ILE A 79 -7.50 12.02 9.51
C ILE A 79 -8.47 13.13 9.98
N GLU A 80 -9.76 13.04 9.60
CA GLU A 80 -10.77 14.06 9.86
C GLU A 80 -10.34 15.47 9.41
N ALA A 81 -9.64 15.51 8.26
CA ALA A 81 -9.07 16.72 7.69
C ALA A 81 -9.93 17.26 6.54
N GLU A 82 -9.80 18.55 6.27
CA GLU A 82 -10.35 19.15 5.04
C GLU A 82 -9.36 19.01 3.88
N GLU A 83 -9.87 18.87 2.65
CA GLU A 83 -9.04 18.77 1.44
C GLU A 83 -8.08 19.97 1.30
N SER A 84 -8.48 21.14 1.77
CA SER A 84 -7.64 22.36 1.77
C SER A 84 -6.36 22.25 2.62
N GLN A 85 -6.31 21.27 3.53
CA GLN A 85 -5.15 20.99 4.39
C GLN A 85 -4.19 19.97 3.78
N LEU A 86 -4.48 19.46 2.56
CA LEU A 86 -3.71 18.44 1.86
C LEU A 86 -3.31 18.93 0.46
N GLU A 87 -2.03 19.04 0.19
CA GLU A 87 -1.48 19.33 -1.12
C GLU A 87 -0.79 18.10 -1.70
N ILE A 88 -1.41 17.45 -2.68
CA ILE A 88 -0.79 16.34 -3.42
C ILE A 88 0.31 16.87 -4.33
N ILE A 89 1.54 16.49 -4.06
CA ILE A 89 2.72 16.88 -4.84
C ILE A 89 2.87 15.99 -6.08
N SER A 90 2.85 14.67 -5.90
CA SER A 90 3.00 13.72 -7.02
C SER A 90 2.65 12.29 -6.60
N ARG A 91 2.35 11.45 -7.58
CA ARG A 91 2.41 10.00 -7.39
C ARG A 91 3.87 9.56 -7.46
N ILE A 92 4.38 8.92 -6.41
CA ILE A 92 5.80 8.57 -6.28
C ILE A 92 6.10 7.12 -6.64
N PHE A 93 5.16 6.20 -6.40
CA PHE A 93 5.30 4.81 -6.84
C PHE A 93 3.94 4.10 -6.94
N GLU A 94 3.97 2.95 -7.59
CA GLU A 94 2.91 1.95 -7.60
C GLU A 94 3.51 0.63 -7.14
N TYR A 95 2.89 0.02 -6.13
CA TYR A 95 3.36 -1.23 -5.56
C TYR A 95 2.37 -2.36 -5.84
N ALA A 96 2.80 -3.31 -6.65
CA ALA A 96 2.05 -4.51 -6.95
C ALA A 96 2.27 -5.56 -5.87
N THR A 97 1.22 -5.88 -5.13
CA THR A 97 1.27 -6.91 -4.09
C THR A 97 0.72 -8.23 -4.59
N PRO A 98 1.25 -9.38 -4.15
CA PRO A 98 0.73 -10.69 -4.56
C PRO A 98 -0.72 -10.94 -4.14
N THR A 99 -1.17 -10.33 -3.05
CA THR A 99 -2.45 -10.64 -2.40
C THR A 99 -3.43 -9.48 -2.34
N ARG A 100 -2.95 -8.23 -2.46
CA ARG A 100 -3.76 -7.01 -2.22
C ARG A 100 -3.98 -6.15 -3.48
N GLY A 101 -3.50 -6.60 -4.64
CA GLY A 101 -3.61 -5.83 -5.87
C GLY A 101 -2.56 -4.73 -6.00
N LEU A 102 -2.95 -3.58 -6.54
CA LEU A 102 -2.08 -2.45 -6.82
C LEU A 102 -2.31 -1.33 -5.82
N ILE A 103 -1.24 -0.86 -5.20
CA ILE A 103 -1.25 0.28 -4.28
C ILE A 103 -0.61 1.47 -4.97
N HIS A 104 -1.35 2.57 -5.09
CA HIS A 104 -0.87 3.86 -5.59
C HIS A 104 -0.42 4.71 -4.40
N CYS A 105 0.81 5.21 -4.39
CA CYS A 105 1.30 6.05 -3.31
C CYS A 105 1.53 7.48 -3.79
N TYR A 106 0.91 8.43 -3.10
CA TYR A 106 0.97 9.85 -3.37
C TYR A 106 1.75 10.57 -2.27
N LEU A 107 2.82 11.27 -2.65
CA LEU A 107 3.49 12.22 -1.77
C LEU A 107 2.61 13.46 -1.62
N ALA A 108 2.41 13.89 -0.40
CA ALA A 108 1.67 15.10 -0.11
C ALA A 108 2.32 15.92 0.99
N ARG A 109 2.10 17.22 0.95
CA ARG A 109 2.34 18.13 2.06
C ARG A 109 1.03 18.38 2.78
N ILE A 110 1.06 18.36 4.10
CA ILE A 110 -0.11 18.64 4.93
C ILE A 110 0.10 19.91 5.75
N ASP A 111 -1.01 20.58 6.05
CA ASP A 111 -0.99 21.80 6.86
C ASP A 111 -0.47 21.48 8.27
N LYS A 112 0.43 22.33 8.78
CA LYS A 112 1.00 22.19 10.12
C LYS A 112 -0.01 22.34 11.26
N ASN A 113 -1.19 22.89 10.97
CA ASN A 113 -2.26 23.08 11.94
C ASN A 113 -3.27 21.93 11.95
N ILE A 114 -2.99 20.84 11.22
CA ILE A 114 -3.85 19.65 11.26
C ILE A 114 -3.87 19.07 12.68
N ASP A 115 -5.04 18.58 13.11
CA ASP A 115 -5.18 17.97 14.42
C ASP A 115 -4.58 16.56 14.43
N LEU A 116 -3.49 16.38 15.17
CA LEU A 116 -2.83 15.08 15.33
C LEU A 116 -3.36 14.27 16.53
N SER A 117 -4.30 14.81 17.30
CA SER A 117 -4.88 14.14 18.47
C SER A 117 -6.06 13.21 18.14
N ILE A 118 -6.36 13.04 16.86
CA ILE A 118 -7.48 12.24 16.36
C ILE A 118 -7.36 10.79 16.76
N SER A 119 -8.49 10.24 17.21
CA SER A 119 -8.71 8.82 17.45
C SER A 119 -10.17 8.52 17.13
N ASN A 120 -10.41 7.58 16.22
CA ASN A 120 -11.74 7.23 15.75
C ASN A 120 -11.90 5.70 15.57
N ASP A 121 -12.95 5.28 14.89
CA ASP A 121 -13.21 3.84 14.71
C ASP A 121 -12.17 3.13 13.83
N GLU A 122 -11.45 3.86 12.96
CA GLU A 122 -10.44 3.32 12.05
C GLU A 122 -9.02 3.58 12.54
N VAL A 123 -8.76 4.75 13.11
CA VAL A 123 -7.46 5.22 13.56
C VAL A 123 -7.41 5.24 15.09
N GLU A 124 -6.54 4.45 15.69
CA GLU A 124 -6.31 4.46 17.14
C GLU A 124 -5.56 5.73 17.56
N ARG A 125 -4.54 6.12 16.78
CA ARG A 125 -3.80 7.36 16.96
C ARG A 125 -2.98 7.72 15.74
N LEU A 126 -2.62 8.98 15.64
CA LEU A 126 -1.64 9.52 14.71
C LEU A 126 -0.29 9.72 15.41
N PHE A 127 0.78 9.60 14.65
CA PHE A 127 2.12 9.96 15.12
C PHE A 127 3.02 10.35 13.95
N THR A 128 4.08 11.08 14.24
CA THR A 128 5.01 11.55 13.22
C THR A 128 6.42 11.05 13.48
N VAL A 129 7.18 10.87 12.41
CA VAL A 129 8.59 10.47 12.48
C VAL A 129 9.42 11.42 11.62
N PRO A 130 10.49 12.04 12.17
CA PRO A 130 11.34 12.91 11.37
C PRO A 130 11.97 12.15 10.20
N ILE A 131 12.07 12.80 9.04
CA ILE A 131 12.68 12.17 7.85
C ILE A 131 14.16 11.83 8.10
N SER A 132 14.85 12.62 8.94
CA SER A 132 16.22 12.34 9.38
C SER A 132 16.38 10.96 10.01
N PHE A 133 15.38 10.48 10.79
CA PHE A 133 15.40 9.14 11.38
C PHE A 133 15.65 8.04 10.31
N PHE A 134 14.94 8.10 9.19
CA PHE A 134 15.08 7.08 8.13
C PHE A 134 16.41 7.18 7.36
N LYS A 135 17.07 8.35 7.40
CA LYS A 135 18.39 8.51 6.80
C LYS A 135 19.49 7.93 7.70
N ASP A 136 19.32 8.06 9.02
CA ASP A 136 20.35 7.71 10.01
C ASP A 136 20.22 6.28 10.52
N GLN A 137 18.99 5.71 10.46
CA GLN A 137 18.73 4.35 10.92
C GLN A 137 18.69 3.37 9.76
N LYS A 138 19.29 2.20 9.97
CA LYS A 138 19.16 1.08 9.00
C LYS A 138 17.99 0.20 9.41
N PRO A 139 17.11 -0.15 8.48
CA PRO A 139 16.01 -1.06 8.78
C PRO A 139 16.52 -2.47 9.12
N LEU A 140 15.81 -3.15 10.01
CA LEU A 140 15.97 -4.58 10.17
C LEU A 140 15.33 -5.27 8.94
N VAL A 141 16.02 -6.25 8.38
CA VAL A 141 15.55 -6.96 7.18
C VAL A 141 15.16 -8.38 7.56
N PHE A 142 13.86 -8.69 7.43
CA PHE A 142 13.35 -10.04 7.58
C PHE A 142 13.04 -10.64 6.20
N LYS A 143 13.40 -11.89 6.01
CA LYS A 143 13.02 -12.64 4.81
C LYS A 143 11.74 -13.41 5.11
N ASN A 144 10.67 -13.04 4.46
CA ASN A 144 9.41 -13.77 4.51
C ASN A 144 9.34 -14.73 3.31
N ALA A 145 8.87 -15.93 3.53
CA ALA A 145 8.53 -16.89 2.48
C ALA A 145 7.02 -17.10 2.48
N SER A 146 6.41 -16.98 1.30
CA SER A 146 5.03 -17.43 1.09
C SER A 146 5.02 -18.68 0.26
N VAL A 147 4.28 -19.66 0.72
CA VAL A 147 4.05 -20.91 -0.01
C VAL A 147 2.67 -20.82 -0.66
N ILE A 148 2.62 -20.99 -1.98
CA ILE A 148 1.35 -21.16 -2.69
C ILE A 148 0.97 -22.62 -2.55
N VAL A 149 -0.05 -22.87 -1.74
CA VAL A 149 -0.64 -24.21 -1.62
C VAL A 149 -1.74 -24.30 -2.68
N PRO A 150 -1.62 -25.21 -3.67
CA PRO A 150 -2.70 -25.44 -4.62
C PRO A 150 -3.97 -25.84 -3.88
N ASP A 151 -5.12 -25.32 -4.30
CA ASP A 151 -6.41 -25.80 -3.84
C ASP A 151 -6.53 -27.29 -4.24
N GLU A 152 -6.80 -28.18 -3.28
CA GLU A 152 -6.94 -29.63 -3.51
C GLU A 152 -8.00 -29.98 -4.57
N LYS A 153 -8.90 -29.03 -4.88
CA LYS A 153 -9.89 -29.17 -5.95
C LYS A 153 -9.33 -28.96 -7.36
N LEU A 154 -8.14 -28.37 -7.49
CA LEU A 154 -7.46 -28.27 -8.78
C LEU A 154 -6.64 -29.55 -8.98
N GLU A 155 -7.10 -30.44 -9.87
CA GLU A 155 -6.31 -31.59 -10.35
C GLU A 155 -5.15 -31.11 -11.25
N LEU A 156 -4.35 -30.17 -10.73
CA LEU A 156 -3.17 -29.62 -11.42
C LEU A 156 -2.12 -30.70 -11.66
N SER A 157 -2.00 -31.68 -10.78
CA SER A 157 -1.06 -32.79 -10.91
C SER A 157 -1.26 -33.55 -12.23
N GLY A 158 -2.49 -33.91 -12.57
CA GLY A 158 -2.79 -34.60 -13.83
C GLY A 158 -2.58 -33.71 -15.07
N LEU A 159 -2.79 -32.39 -14.96
CA LEU A 159 -2.54 -31.45 -16.05
C LEU A 159 -1.04 -31.25 -16.29
N LEU A 160 -0.27 -31.08 -15.22
CA LEU A 160 1.18 -30.86 -15.28
C LEU A 160 1.92 -32.10 -15.79
N GLU A 161 1.48 -33.31 -15.40
CA GLU A 161 1.99 -34.55 -15.98
C GLU A 161 1.72 -34.65 -17.49
N ARG A 162 0.50 -34.33 -17.92
CA ARG A 162 0.13 -34.33 -19.35
C ARG A 162 0.91 -33.33 -20.17
N LEU A 163 1.30 -32.20 -19.60
CA LEU A 163 2.08 -31.15 -20.23
C LEU A 163 3.60 -31.37 -20.08
N ASN A 164 4.02 -32.45 -19.40
CA ASN A 164 5.41 -32.74 -19.08
C ASN A 164 6.13 -31.58 -18.40
N ILE A 165 5.40 -30.82 -17.56
CA ILE A 165 5.95 -29.73 -16.76
C ILE A 165 6.39 -30.34 -15.43
N PRO A 166 7.69 -30.32 -15.11
CA PRO A 166 8.16 -30.86 -13.84
C PRO A 166 7.57 -30.03 -12.69
N LEU A 167 6.89 -30.69 -11.76
CA LEU A 167 6.59 -30.12 -10.45
C LEU A 167 7.95 -29.90 -9.75
N LYS A 168 8.52 -28.73 -9.91
CA LYS A 168 9.53 -28.28 -8.98
C LYS A 168 8.81 -28.01 -7.67
N GLY A 169 9.21 -28.75 -6.63
CA GLY A 169 8.61 -28.66 -5.32
C GLY A 169 8.53 -27.21 -4.86
N GLU A 170 7.53 -26.95 -4.02
CA GLU A 170 7.20 -25.70 -3.31
C GLU A 170 8.00 -24.47 -3.76
N GLU A 171 7.52 -23.77 -4.78
CA GLU A 171 8.12 -22.47 -5.15
C GLU A 171 7.80 -21.48 -4.03
N SER A 172 8.76 -21.29 -3.13
CA SER A 172 8.67 -20.26 -2.12
C SER A 172 9.13 -18.94 -2.72
N TYR A 173 8.24 -17.99 -2.79
CA TYR A 173 8.60 -16.60 -3.09
C TYR A 173 9.03 -15.94 -1.80
N SER A 174 10.28 -15.47 -1.73
CA SER A 174 10.78 -14.70 -0.60
C SER A 174 10.93 -13.23 -1.00
N TRP A 175 10.37 -12.33 -0.22
CA TRP A 175 10.61 -10.90 -0.34
C TRP A 175 11.12 -10.34 0.99
N PRO A 176 12.01 -9.33 0.93
CA PRO A 176 12.46 -8.67 2.13
C PRO A 176 11.33 -7.82 2.71
N THR A 177 11.06 -7.96 3.99
CA THR A 177 10.28 -6.99 4.75
C THR A 177 11.25 -6.11 5.52
N LEU A 178 11.15 -4.81 5.32
CA LEU A 178 11.93 -3.83 6.07
C LEU A 178 11.15 -3.45 7.32
N TYR A 179 11.79 -3.58 8.45
CA TYR A 179 11.23 -3.21 9.74
C TYR A 179 12.09 -2.12 10.36
N TYR A 180 11.45 -1.01 10.73
CA TYR A 180 12.05 0.05 11.52
C TYR A 180 11.49 -0.01 12.93
N ASP A 181 12.41 -0.08 13.92
CA ASP A 181 12.04 0.14 15.32
C ASP A 181 11.92 1.65 15.53
N ILE A 182 10.70 2.15 15.39
CA ILE A 182 10.41 3.57 15.50
C ILE A 182 10.14 3.86 16.97
N PRO A 183 11.00 4.61 17.66
CA PRO A 183 10.68 5.08 19.00
C PRO A 183 9.48 6.02 18.90
N PHE A 184 8.46 5.76 19.73
CA PHE A 184 7.30 6.65 19.79
C PHE A 184 7.77 7.99 20.40
N TYR A 185 7.74 9.02 19.56
CA TYR A 185 7.87 10.39 20.05
C TYR A 185 6.48 10.83 20.51
N GLU A 186 6.29 10.97 21.83
CA GLU A 186 5.13 11.58 22.45
C GLU A 186 5.15 13.10 22.29
#